data_87804b8b2c3684d30e950efbc528470c
#
_entry.id   87804b8b2c3684d30e950efbc528470c
#
_cell.length_a   1.000
_cell.length_b   1.000
_cell.length_c   1.000
_cell.angle_alpha   90.00
_cell.angle_beta   90.00
_cell.angle_gamma   90.00
#
_symmetry.space_group_name_H-M   'P 1'
#
loop_
_entity.id
_entity.type
_entity.pdbx_description
1 polymer ?
#
loop_
_entity_poly.entity_id
_entity_poly.type
_entity_poly.pdbx_seq_one_letter_code
_entity_poly.pdbx_strand_id
1 'polypeptide(L)'
;NTLRTQLLPKIAETITEVYFYGAGCANEEKINVGRTAIQSVFGEIKVEIASDLLGAARGLCGHQSGIACILGTGSNSCLYEKDNISWNVPALGFILGDEGSGAVLGKLLMGNIFKNQLPEAVKEDFVQTYGYNMMDVIEKVYRAPLPNRFLASFGPFISKHIAVPEMYDMVYGALESFIV
;
A
#
# COMPACT_ATOMS: atom_id res chain seq x y z
N ASN A 1 -17.14 -11.26 -3.66
CA ASN A 1 -17.60 -12.47 -4.38
C ASN A 1 -16.45 -13.26 -5.04
N THR A 2 -15.26 -12.71 -5.10
CA THR A 2 -14.07 -13.30 -5.75
C THR A 2 -13.68 -14.66 -5.15
N LEU A 3 -13.70 -14.81 -3.82
CA LEU A 3 -13.40 -16.08 -3.16
C LEU A 3 -14.34 -17.18 -3.63
N ARG A 4 -15.65 -16.91 -3.65
CA ARG A 4 -16.66 -17.89 -4.04
C ARG A 4 -16.58 -18.26 -5.51
N THR A 5 -16.30 -17.32 -6.40
CA THR A 5 -16.33 -17.54 -7.85
C THR A 5 -14.99 -17.96 -8.45
N GLN A 6 -13.88 -17.55 -7.87
CA GLN A 6 -12.54 -17.74 -8.44
C GLN A 6 -11.66 -18.70 -7.65
N LEU A 7 -11.83 -18.79 -6.32
CA LEU A 7 -10.99 -19.61 -5.47
C LEU A 7 -11.64 -20.95 -5.16
N LEU A 8 -12.88 -20.97 -4.62
CA LEU A 8 -13.55 -22.22 -4.23
C LEU A 8 -13.60 -23.28 -5.33
N PRO A 9 -13.86 -22.96 -6.61
CA PRO A 9 -13.87 -23.98 -7.65
C PRO A 9 -12.52 -24.63 -7.92
N LYS A 10 -11.43 -24.06 -7.40
CA LYS A 10 -10.05 -24.56 -7.56
C LYS A 10 -9.54 -25.33 -6.35
N ILE A 11 -10.33 -25.41 -5.28
CA ILE A 11 -9.95 -26.08 -4.04
C ILE A 11 -10.69 -27.42 -4.01
N ALA A 12 -9.92 -28.52 -4.06
CA ALA A 12 -10.46 -29.89 -4.00
C ALA A 12 -10.64 -30.41 -2.57
N GLU A 13 -9.97 -29.76 -1.59
CA GLU A 13 -9.96 -30.19 -0.20
C GLU A 13 -10.93 -29.39 0.67
N THR A 14 -11.35 -29.97 1.79
CA THR A 14 -12.17 -29.24 2.77
C THR A 14 -11.33 -28.24 3.53
N ILE A 15 -11.70 -26.98 3.46
CA ILE A 15 -11.06 -25.90 4.23
C ILE A 15 -11.56 -25.95 5.66
N THR A 16 -10.65 -26.08 6.61
CA THR A 16 -10.95 -26.11 8.05
C THR A 16 -10.55 -24.82 8.77
N GLU A 17 -9.58 -24.08 8.22
CA GLU A 17 -9.07 -22.84 8.81
C GLU A 17 -8.79 -21.79 7.72
N VAL A 18 -9.00 -20.52 8.03
CA VAL A 18 -8.62 -19.36 7.20
C VAL A 18 -7.86 -18.35 8.03
N TYR A 19 -6.68 -17.97 7.56
CA TYR A 19 -5.87 -16.88 8.10
C TYR A 19 -5.91 -15.73 7.11
N PHE A 20 -6.46 -14.59 7.54
CA PHE A 20 -6.60 -13.40 6.72
C PHE A 20 -5.83 -12.23 7.32
N TYR A 21 -4.93 -11.67 6.52
CA TYR A 21 -4.17 -10.47 6.88
C TYR A 21 -4.56 -9.33 5.95
N GLY A 22 -5.13 -8.26 6.51
CA GLY A 22 -5.69 -7.19 5.69
C GLY A 22 -5.39 -5.79 6.19
N ALA A 23 -5.20 -4.88 5.24
CA ALA A 23 -5.07 -3.46 5.54
C ALA A 23 -6.31 -2.96 6.31
N GLY A 24 -6.08 -2.23 7.38
CA GLY A 24 -7.14 -1.67 8.21
C GLY A 24 -7.83 -2.65 9.16
N CYS A 25 -7.43 -3.92 9.25
CA CYS A 25 -7.91 -4.89 10.25
C CYS A 25 -7.25 -4.64 11.62
N ALA A 26 -7.39 -3.42 12.14
CA ALA A 26 -6.73 -2.97 13.37
C ALA A 26 -7.66 -2.88 14.58
N ASN A 27 -8.97 -3.10 14.42
CA ASN A 27 -9.93 -3.07 15.52
C ASN A 27 -10.98 -4.19 15.36
N GLU A 28 -11.64 -4.52 16.47
CA GLU A 28 -12.61 -5.62 16.55
C GLU A 28 -13.79 -5.46 15.59
N GLU A 29 -14.26 -4.26 15.32
CA GLU A 29 -15.36 -4.01 14.39
C GLU A 29 -15.00 -4.47 12.97
N LYS A 30 -13.83 -4.06 12.48
CA LYS A 30 -13.34 -4.43 11.14
C LYS A 30 -12.97 -5.90 11.05
N ILE A 31 -12.40 -6.45 12.12
CA ILE A 31 -12.13 -7.89 12.23
C ILE A 31 -13.44 -8.68 12.11
N ASN A 32 -14.50 -8.27 12.80
CA ASN A 32 -15.79 -8.94 12.75
C ASN A 32 -16.46 -8.86 11.36
N VAL A 33 -16.34 -7.73 10.67
CA VAL A 33 -16.80 -7.60 9.28
C VAL A 33 -16.07 -8.62 8.37
N GLY A 34 -14.75 -8.72 8.49
CA GLY A 34 -13.95 -9.68 7.75
C GLY A 34 -14.31 -11.12 8.07
N ARG A 35 -14.47 -11.45 9.35
CA ARG A 35 -14.87 -12.78 9.83
C ARG A 35 -16.22 -13.19 9.25
N THR A 36 -17.22 -12.35 9.37
CA THR A 36 -18.56 -12.60 8.83
C THR A 36 -18.53 -12.82 7.32
N ALA A 37 -17.76 -11.99 6.60
CA ALA A 37 -17.62 -12.13 5.15
C ALA A 37 -16.95 -13.47 4.76
N ILE A 38 -15.91 -13.91 5.47
CA ILE A 38 -15.24 -15.19 5.22
C ILE A 38 -16.16 -16.36 5.56
N GLN A 39 -16.80 -16.35 6.71
CA GLN A 39 -17.73 -17.40 7.14
C GLN A 39 -18.95 -17.51 6.22
N SER A 40 -19.41 -16.42 5.61
CA SER A 40 -20.48 -16.47 4.58
C SER A 40 -20.09 -17.27 3.34
N VAL A 41 -18.79 -17.49 3.09
CA VAL A 41 -18.27 -18.24 1.96
C VAL A 41 -17.92 -19.68 2.33
N PHE A 42 -17.27 -19.88 3.47
CA PHE A 42 -16.69 -21.16 3.89
C PHE A 42 -17.50 -21.89 4.97
N GLY A 43 -18.54 -21.25 5.53
CA GLY A 43 -19.30 -21.79 6.65
C GLY A 43 -18.64 -21.57 8.01
N GLU A 44 -19.06 -22.35 9.00
CA GLU A 44 -18.55 -22.29 10.37
C GLU A 44 -17.17 -22.95 10.47
N ILE A 45 -16.13 -22.18 10.17
CA ILE A 45 -14.73 -22.59 10.22
C ILE A 45 -13.93 -21.65 11.13
N LYS A 46 -12.74 -22.09 11.55
CA LYS A 46 -11.82 -21.24 12.28
C LYS A 46 -11.31 -20.12 11.37
N VAL A 47 -11.49 -18.86 11.79
CA VAL A 47 -11.02 -17.69 11.07
C VAL A 47 -10.18 -16.83 11.99
N GLU A 48 -8.90 -16.66 11.65
CA GLU A 48 -7.99 -15.68 12.25
C GLU A 48 -7.87 -14.48 11.33
N ILE A 49 -8.05 -13.28 11.87
CA ILE A 49 -7.91 -12.03 11.13
C ILE A 49 -6.96 -11.12 11.88
N ALA A 50 -5.98 -10.58 11.17
CA ALA A 50 -5.02 -9.65 11.71
C ALA A 50 -4.65 -8.56 10.68
N SER A 51 -3.85 -7.57 11.11
CA SER A 51 -3.34 -6.54 10.23
C SER A 51 -2.38 -7.11 9.18
N ASP A 52 -2.33 -6.48 8.02
CA ASP A 52 -1.34 -6.77 6.98
C ASP A 52 0.10 -6.64 7.51
N LEU A 53 0.37 -5.67 8.40
CA LEU A 53 1.66 -5.49 9.04
C LEU A 53 2.09 -6.71 9.88
N LEU A 54 1.17 -7.30 10.65
CA LEU A 54 1.46 -8.55 11.37
C LEU A 54 1.70 -9.71 10.41
N GLY A 55 0.95 -9.77 9.31
CA GLY A 55 1.16 -10.75 8.27
C GLY A 55 2.54 -10.62 7.63
N ALA A 56 2.97 -9.39 7.29
CA ALA A 56 4.30 -9.11 6.78
C ALA A 56 5.40 -9.49 7.78
N ALA A 57 5.23 -9.11 9.05
CA ALA A 57 6.18 -9.41 10.11
C ALA A 57 6.35 -10.93 10.31
N ARG A 58 5.27 -11.69 10.38
CA ARG A 58 5.29 -13.17 10.46
C ARG A 58 5.97 -13.79 9.23
N GLY A 59 5.67 -13.27 8.04
CA GLY A 59 6.27 -13.78 6.80
C GLY A 59 7.77 -13.51 6.66
N LEU A 60 8.24 -12.35 7.15
CA LEU A 60 9.64 -11.95 7.07
C LEU A 60 10.49 -12.50 8.20
N CYS A 61 9.99 -12.47 9.42
CA CYS A 61 10.76 -12.78 10.62
C CYS A 61 10.53 -14.23 11.14
N GLY A 62 9.45 -14.88 10.71
CA GLY A 62 9.05 -16.18 11.29
C GLY A 62 8.84 -16.07 12.79
N HIS A 63 9.65 -16.81 13.59
CA HIS A 63 9.66 -16.74 15.05
C HIS A 63 10.80 -15.90 15.64
N GLN A 64 11.58 -15.23 14.78
CA GLN A 64 12.69 -14.37 15.20
C GLN A 64 12.23 -12.94 15.39
N SER A 65 12.89 -12.21 16.30
CA SER A 65 12.67 -10.76 16.42
C SER A 65 13.25 -10.03 15.23
N GLY A 66 12.59 -8.98 14.79
CA GLY A 66 13.03 -8.18 13.65
C GLY A 66 12.18 -6.93 13.42
N ILE A 67 12.59 -6.13 12.45
CA ILE A 67 11.83 -4.99 11.95
C ILE A 67 11.16 -5.39 10.64
N ALA A 68 9.86 -5.21 10.56
CA ALA A 68 9.09 -5.43 9.34
C ALA A 68 8.58 -4.09 8.81
N CYS A 69 8.78 -3.86 7.50
CA CYS A 69 8.36 -2.67 6.80
C CYS A 69 7.46 -3.03 5.61
N ILE A 70 6.40 -2.26 5.41
CA ILE A 70 5.54 -2.31 4.22
C ILE A 70 5.68 -0.99 3.48
N LEU A 71 6.04 -1.06 2.19
CA LEU A 71 6.04 0.04 1.25
C LEU A 71 5.11 -0.33 0.08
N GLY A 72 3.89 0.17 0.13
CA GLY A 72 2.85 -0.07 -0.88
C GLY A 72 2.16 1.23 -1.29
N THR A 73 0.83 1.24 -1.35
CA THR A 73 0.06 2.49 -1.52
C THR A 73 0.29 3.45 -0.37
N GLY A 74 0.31 2.95 0.87
CA GLY A 74 0.82 3.63 2.06
C GLY A 74 2.11 2.97 2.54
N SER A 75 2.65 3.41 3.68
CA SER A 75 3.79 2.78 4.34
C SER A 75 3.51 2.49 5.81
N ASN A 76 4.20 1.50 6.36
CA ASN A 76 4.11 1.17 7.78
C ASN A 76 5.35 0.38 8.20
N SER A 77 5.71 0.45 9.49
CA SER A 77 6.84 -0.30 10.04
C SER A 77 6.57 -0.72 11.48
N CYS A 78 7.15 -1.84 11.89
CA CYS A 78 7.03 -2.31 13.27
C CYS A 78 8.26 -3.05 13.76
N LEU A 79 8.43 -3.06 15.07
CA LEU A 79 9.26 -4.02 15.78
C LEU A 79 8.41 -5.25 16.09
N TYR A 80 8.88 -6.41 15.65
CA TYR A 80 8.24 -7.70 15.85
C TYR A 80 9.05 -8.53 16.83
N GLU A 81 8.41 -9.01 17.89
CA GLU A 81 9.04 -9.81 18.94
C GLU A 81 8.02 -10.80 19.50
N LYS A 82 8.46 -12.01 19.84
CA LYS A 82 7.61 -13.03 20.48
C LYS A 82 6.29 -13.28 19.74
N ASP A 83 6.38 -13.41 18.41
CA ASP A 83 5.27 -13.68 17.50
C ASP A 83 4.21 -12.56 17.41
N ASN A 84 4.53 -11.35 17.91
CA ASN A 84 3.64 -10.18 17.91
C ASN A 84 4.36 -8.89 17.58
N ILE A 85 3.60 -7.87 17.20
CA ILE A 85 4.09 -6.49 17.08
C ILE A 85 4.25 -5.93 18.48
N SER A 86 5.48 -5.64 18.90
CA SER A 86 5.80 -5.02 20.18
C SER A 86 5.80 -3.50 20.11
N TRP A 87 6.09 -2.94 18.94
CA TRP A 87 6.04 -1.50 18.69
C TRP A 87 5.76 -1.19 17.22
N ASN A 88 5.05 -0.10 16.95
CA ASN A 88 4.68 0.32 15.61
C ASN A 88 4.83 1.84 15.47
N VAL A 89 5.44 2.30 14.39
CA VAL A 89 5.44 3.72 14.00
C VAL A 89 4.07 4.04 13.40
N PRO A 90 3.34 5.06 13.92
CA PRO A 90 2.05 5.43 13.35
C PRO A 90 2.17 5.87 11.88
N ALA A 91 1.49 5.20 10.98
CA ALA A 91 1.54 5.49 9.54
C ALA A 91 0.92 6.84 9.17
N LEU A 92 -0.10 7.31 9.90
CA LEU A 92 -0.81 8.59 9.76
C LEU A 92 -1.47 8.86 8.40
N GLY A 93 -1.30 7.99 7.40
CA GLY A 93 -1.84 8.13 6.05
C GLY A 93 -1.09 9.14 5.18
N PHE A 94 -1.35 9.14 3.87
CA PHE A 94 -0.54 9.83 2.84
C PHE A 94 -0.55 11.37 2.92
N ILE A 95 -1.40 11.98 3.74
CA ILE A 95 -1.41 13.43 3.96
C ILE A 95 -0.44 13.83 5.06
N LEU A 96 -0.40 13.07 6.16
CA LEU A 96 0.34 13.40 7.38
C LEU A 96 1.57 12.50 7.61
N GLY A 97 1.72 11.44 6.84
CA GLY A 97 2.75 10.43 6.96
C GLY A 97 2.85 9.58 5.69
N ASP A 98 2.94 8.25 5.84
CA ASP A 98 3.15 7.28 4.77
C ASP A 98 4.43 7.57 3.96
N GLU A 99 5.50 8.05 4.61
CA GLU A 99 6.77 8.38 3.99
C GLU A 99 7.28 7.22 3.14
N GLY A 100 7.88 7.51 1.99
CA GLY A 100 8.39 6.50 1.05
C GLY A 100 7.32 5.69 0.30
N SER A 101 6.04 5.86 0.63
CA SER A 101 4.95 5.11 -0.02
C SER A 101 4.69 5.54 -1.46
N GLY A 102 4.01 4.67 -2.23
CA GLY A 102 3.59 4.98 -3.58
C GLY A 102 2.70 6.23 -3.67
N ALA A 103 1.84 6.48 -2.68
CA ALA A 103 0.99 7.67 -2.66
C ALA A 103 1.82 8.95 -2.42
N VAL A 104 2.80 8.92 -1.53
CA VAL A 104 3.71 10.04 -1.30
C VAL A 104 4.59 10.29 -2.52
N LEU A 105 5.16 9.23 -3.11
CA LEU A 105 5.94 9.34 -4.35
C LEU A 105 5.10 9.92 -5.50
N GLY A 106 3.87 9.47 -5.68
CA GLY A 106 2.96 10.03 -6.69
C GLY A 106 2.60 11.48 -6.43
N LYS A 107 2.40 11.87 -5.17
CA LYS A 107 2.17 13.27 -4.78
C LYS A 107 3.37 14.15 -5.14
N LEU A 108 4.58 13.71 -4.85
CA LEU A 108 5.81 14.41 -5.20
C LEU A 108 5.98 14.51 -6.72
N LEU A 109 5.75 13.41 -7.46
CA LEU A 109 5.80 13.41 -8.91
C LEU A 109 4.85 14.46 -9.51
N MET A 110 3.58 14.50 -9.07
CA MET A 110 2.62 15.50 -9.56
C MET A 110 3.08 16.92 -9.29
N GLY A 111 3.61 17.17 -8.09
CA GLY A 111 4.20 18.47 -7.75
C GLY A 111 5.33 18.87 -8.69
N ASN A 112 6.27 17.96 -8.94
CA ASN A 112 7.44 18.22 -9.77
C ASN A 112 7.08 18.41 -11.25
N ILE A 113 6.12 17.62 -11.79
CA ILE A 113 5.64 17.78 -13.17
C ILE A 113 4.99 19.14 -13.37
N PHE A 114 4.00 19.50 -12.55
CA PHE A 114 3.22 20.72 -12.77
C PHE A 114 3.92 22.02 -12.32
N LYS A 115 5.00 21.89 -11.55
CA LYS A 115 5.88 23.04 -11.22
C LYS A 115 7.13 23.11 -12.08
N ASN A 116 7.21 22.33 -13.16
CA ASN A 116 8.35 22.31 -14.10
C ASN A 116 9.70 22.01 -13.41
N GLN A 117 9.71 21.07 -12.47
CA GLN A 117 10.90 20.66 -11.73
C GLN A 117 11.54 19.37 -12.27
N LEU A 118 11.00 18.82 -13.36
CA LEU A 118 11.54 17.66 -14.09
C LEU A 118 11.91 18.08 -15.53
N PRO A 119 12.86 17.36 -16.16
CA PRO A 119 13.21 17.58 -17.57
C PRO A 119 11.99 17.49 -18.49
N GLU A 120 12.00 18.30 -19.57
CA GLU A 120 10.88 18.39 -20.52
C GLU A 120 10.49 17.01 -21.10
N ALA A 121 11.50 16.20 -21.44
CA ALA A 121 11.26 14.84 -21.99
C ALA A 121 10.45 13.94 -21.03
N VAL A 122 10.64 14.09 -19.72
CA VAL A 122 9.87 13.33 -18.70
C VAL A 122 8.42 13.84 -18.66
N LYS A 123 8.22 15.16 -18.75
CA LYS A 123 6.87 15.74 -18.75
C LYS A 123 6.10 15.39 -20.02
N GLU A 124 6.75 15.42 -21.18
CA GLU A 124 6.16 14.99 -22.44
C GLU A 124 5.74 13.53 -22.40
N ASP A 125 6.60 12.64 -21.91
CA ASP A 125 6.28 11.21 -21.74
C ASP A 125 5.11 11.01 -20.75
N PHE A 126 5.03 11.80 -19.68
CA PHE A 126 3.90 11.76 -18.76
C PHE A 126 2.58 12.11 -19.44
N VAL A 127 2.57 13.18 -20.21
CA VAL A 127 1.37 13.61 -20.97
C VAL A 127 0.98 12.57 -22.02
N GLN A 128 1.94 12.01 -22.74
CA GLN A 128 1.70 10.95 -23.72
C GLN A 128 1.17 9.67 -23.07
N THR A 129 1.68 9.30 -21.88
CA THR A 129 1.32 8.06 -21.21
C THR A 129 -0.06 8.15 -20.54
N TYR A 130 -0.38 9.26 -19.91
CA TYR A 130 -1.57 9.39 -19.07
C TYR A 130 -2.62 10.36 -19.59
N GLY A 131 -2.24 11.33 -20.38
CA GLY A 131 -3.14 12.37 -20.92
C GLY A 131 -3.71 13.31 -19.85
N TYR A 132 -3.18 13.31 -18.63
CA TYR A 132 -3.68 14.15 -17.54
C TYR A 132 -3.08 15.56 -17.61
N ASN A 133 -3.95 16.55 -17.52
CA ASN A 133 -3.57 17.93 -17.20
C ASN A 133 -3.67 18.19 -15.69
N MET A 134 -3.25 19.36 -15.25
CA MET A 134 -3.25 19.74 -13.84
C MET A 134 -4.66 19.68 -13.20
N MET A 135 -5.70 20.11 -13.93
CA MET A 135 -7.07 20.12 -13.41
C MET A 135 -7.62 18.70 -13.24
N ASP A 136 -7.28 17.77 -14.14
CA ASP A 136 -7.65 16.36 -14.03
C ASP A 136 -7.07 15.74 -12.78
N VAL A 137 -5.80 16.03 -12.48
CA VAL A 137 -5.13 15.53 -11.27
C VAL A 137 -5.75 16.13 -10.00
N ILE A 138 -6.03 17.43 -9.99
CA ILE A 138 -6.72 18.09 -8.87
C ILE A 138 -8.08 17.45 -8.61
N GLU A 139 -8.88 17.21 -9.66
CA GLU A 139 -10.18 16.55 -9.54
C GLU A 139 -10.04 15.15 -8.94
N LYS A 140 -9.08 14.35 -9.43
CA LYS A 140 -8.85 12.98 -8.95
C LYS A 140 -8.33 12.91 -7.51
N VAL A 141 -7.52 13.89 -7.09
CA VAL A 141 -6.92 13.91 -5.74
C VAL A 141 -7.90 14.47 -4.70
N TYR A 142 -8.68 15.49 -5.05
CA TYR A 142 -9.48 16.21 -4.05
C TYR A 142 -10.97 15.89 -4.08
N ARG A 143 -11.50 15.28 -5.16
CA ARG A 143 -12.93 15.03 -5.32
C ARG A 143 -13.29 13.60 -5.65
N ALA A 144 -12.37 12.82 -6.25
CA ALA A 144 -12.62 11.42 -6.56
C ALA A 144 -12.34 10.51 -5.35
N PRO A 145 -12.95 9.32 -5.29
CA PRO A 145 -12.64 8.32 -4.26
C PRO A 145 -11.23 7.75 -4.44
N LEU A 146 -10.61 7.33 -3.32
CA LEU A 146 -9.32 6.64 -3.27
C LEU A 146 -8.15 7.43 -3.90
N PRO A 147 -7.93 8.70 -3.52
CA PRO A 147 -6.86 9.53 -4.07
C PRO A 147 -5.46 8.95 -3.84
N ASN A 148 -5.26 8.25 -2.72
CA ASN A 148 -4.00 7.55 -2.42
C ASN A 148 -3.68 6.46 -3.45
N ARG A 149 -4.68 5.67 -3.90
CA ARG A 149 -4.49 4.67 -4.96
C ARG A 149 -4.18 5.31 -6.31
N PHE A 150 -4.87 6.41 -6.63
CA PHE A 150 -4.58 7.19 -7.84
C PHE A 150 -3.13 7.68 -7.83
N LEU A 151 -2.67 8.29 -6.75
CA LEU A 151 -1.28 8.75 -6.63
C LEU A 151 -0.29 7.57 -6.72
N ALA A 152 -0.53 6.48 -6.01
CA ALA A 152 0.34 5.32 -6.03
C ALA A 152 0.41 4.62 -7.42
N SER A 153 -0.58 4.83 -8.29
CA SER A 153 -0.60 4.24 -9.63
C SER A 153 0.51 4.76 -10.55
N PHE A 154 1.18 5.85 -10.18
CA PHE A 154 2.31 6.39 -10.93
C PHE A 154 3.65 5.71 -10.62
N GLY A 155 3.70 4.73 -9.70
CA GLY A 155 4.91 3.97 -9.38
C GLY A 155 5.66 3.39 -10.61
N PRO A 156 4.98 2.77 -11.60
CA PRO A 156 5.65 2.29 -12.80
C PRO A 156 6.32 3.39 -13.63
N PHE A 157 5.71 4.57 -13.70
CA PHE A 157 6.29 5.73 -14.39
C PHE A 157 7.53 6.25 -13.67
N ILE A 158 7.48 6.37 -12.34
CA ILE A 158 8.63 6.75 -11.52
C ILE A 158 9.77 5.77 -11.73
N SER A 159 9.48 4.47 -11.70
CA SER A 159 10.48 3.42 -11.93
C SER A 159 11.09 3.50 -13.33
N LYS A 160 10.30 3.78 -14.37
CA LYS A 160 10.78 3.97 -15.76
C LYS A 160 11.80 5.11 -15.86
N HIS A 161 11.62 6.17 -15.09
CA HIS A 161 12.45 7.38 -15.14
C HIS A 161 13.44 7.50 -13.99
N ILE A 162 13.68 6.43 -13.22
CA ILE A 162 14.54 6.47 -12.02
C ILE A 162 15.99 6.88 -12.32
N ALA A 163 16.47 6.71 -13.55
CA ALA A 163 17.81 7.12 -13.95
C ALA A 163 17.95 8.65 -14.18
N VAL A 164 16.85 9.39 -14.20
CA VAL A 164 16.86 10.86 -14.26
C VAL A 164 17.24 11.39 -12.89
N PRO A 165 18.26 12.25 -12.75
CA PRO A 165 18.77 12.69 -11.44
C PRO A 165 17.67 13.26 -10.53
N GLU A 166 16.84 14.15 -11.03
CA GLU A 166 15.76 14.78 -10.27
C GLU A 166 14.69 13.76 -9.79
N MET A 167 14.45 12.70 -10.60
CA MET A 167 13.56 11.61 -10.22
C MET A 167 14.21 10.74 -9.12
N TYR A 168 15.49 10.44 -9.29
CA TYR A 168 16.27 9.70 -8.29
C TYR A 168 16.28 10.42 -6.95
N ASP A 169 16.61 11.71 -6.95
CA ASP A 169 16.68 12.53 -5.73
C ASP A 169 15.31 12.60 -5.02
N MET A 170 14.23 12.74 -5.79
CA MET A 170 12.87 12.71 -5.26
C MET A 170 12.55 11.39 -4.57
N VAL A 171 12.88 10.26 -5.18
CA VAL A 171 12.64 8.92 -4.62
C VAL A 171 13.55 8.68 -3.42
N TYR A 172 14.83 9.02 -3.53
CA TYR A 172 15.80 8.88 -2.45
C TYR A 172 15.36 9.65 -1.20
N GLY A 173 15.01 10.94 -1.34
CA GLY A 173 14.56 11.74 -0.21
C GLY A 173 13.27 11.23 0.45
N ALA A 174 12.34 10.67 -0.35
CA ALA A 174 11.13 10.08 0.20
C ALA A 174 11.43 8.79 0.99
N LEU A 175 12.36 7.96 0.51
CA LEU A 175 12.77 6.74 1.20
C LEU A 175 13.63 7.05 2.44
N GLU A 176 14.50 8.06 2.36
CA GLU A 176 15.27 8.54 3.51
C GLU A 176 14.34 8.99 4.65
N SER A 177 13.28 9.74 4.31
CA SER A 177 12.27 10.16 5.28
C SER A 177 11.50 9.00 5.94
N PHE A 178 11.45 7.83 5.31
CA PHE A 178 10.87 6.64 5.91
C PHE A 178 11.81 5.96 6.91
N ILE A 179 13.13 6.11 6.73
CA ILE A 179 14.15 5.42 7.53
C ILE A 179 14.52 6.22 8.79
N VAL A 180 14.43 7.55 8.73
CA VAL A 180 14.79 8.47 9.83
C VAL A 180 13.62 8.73 10.76
#